data_cd14b715dc21928d9d60606dd44cc354
#
_entry.id   cd14b715dc21928d9d60606dd44cc354
#
_cell.length_a   1.000
_cell.length_b   1.000
_cell.length_c   1.000
_cell.angle_alpha   90.00
_cell.angle_beta   90.00
_cell.angle_gamma   90.00
#
_symmetry.space_group_name_H-M   'P 1'
#
loop_
_entity.id
_entity.type
_entity.pdbx_description
1 polymer ?
#
loop_
_entity_poly.entity_id
_entity_poly.type
_entity_poly.pdbx_seq_one_letter_code
_entity_poly.pdbx_strand_id
1 'polypeptide(L)'
;MIGNTSASTERQLGRILAPYLSDPSNAFVISSDFAHWGSRFRYTYYRPSSGSAVNLSPGTKVPKDPAIHESIKAVDFECMGACEKGSHDGWLDVLEDTGNTVCGRHPIGVMMAAVEELKAQGQAGANSGKFQFVRYERSSEVVSVKDSSVSYASAFAVV
;
A
#
# COMPACT_ATOMS: atom_id res chain seq x y z
N MET A 1 12.51 -4.26 -13.29
CA MET A 1 11.23 -3.58 -13.01
C MET A 1 10.16 -4.64 -12.80
N ILE A 2 9.41 -4.58 -11.70
CA ILE A 2 8.27 -5.48 -11.45
C ILE A 2 7.03 -4.81 -12.04
N GLY A 3 6.38 -5.53 -12.98
CA GLY A 3 5.11 -5.09 -13.57
C GLY A 3 3.90 -5.66 -12.81
N ASN A 4 2.75 -5.74 -13.47
CA ASN A 4 1.57 -6.39 -12.90
C ASN A 4 1.83 -7.89 -12.75
N THR A 5 1.68 -8.39 -11.53
CA THR A 5 1.95 -9.77 -11.17
C THR A 5 0.76 -10.37 -10.40
N SER A 6 0.68 -11.69 -10.37
CA SER A 6 -0.24 -12.41 -9.49
C SER A 6 0.41 -12.70 -8.14
N ALA A 7 -0.38 -13.01 -7.12
CA ALA A 7 0.11 -13.44 -5.80
C ALA A 7 1.11 -14.60 -5.89
N SER A 8 0.84 -15.57 -6.77
CA SER A 8 1.75 -16.71 -6.99
C SER A 8 3.08 -16.29 -7.62
N THR A 9 3.06 -15.35 -8.56
CA THR A 9 4.27 -14.78 -9.16
C THR A 9 5.07 -13.97 -8.15
N GLU A 10 4.40 -13.17 -7.29
CA GLU A 10 5.06 -12.44 -6.21
C GLU A 10 5.77 -13.38 -5.24
N ARG A 11 5.13 -14.49 -4.85
CA ARG A 11 5.78 -15.51 -4.02
C ARG A 11 6.95 -16.21 -4.72
N GLN A 12 6.88 -16.47 -6.04
CA GLN A 12 7.99 -17.02 -6.78
C GLN A 12 9.18 -16.05 -6.84
N LEU A 13 8.92 -14.78 -7.13
CA LEU A 13 9.95 -13.73 -7.10
C LEU A 13 10.52 -13.52 -5.71
N GLY A 14 9.67 -13.57 -4.67
CA GLY A 14 10.10 -13.53 -3.27
C GLY A 14 11.10 -14.61 -2.92
N ARG A 15 10.85 -15.87 -3.31
CA ARG A 15 11.81 -16.98 -3.13
C ARG A 15 13.14 -16.74 -3.84
N ILE A 16 13.11 -16.15 -5.03
CA ILE A 16 14.35 -15.83 -5.78
C ILE A 16 15.14 -14.71 -5.09
N LEU A 17 14.43 -13.72 -4.51
CA LEU A 17 15.07 -12.55 -3.87
C LEU A 17 15.47 -12.81 -2.41
N ALA A 18 14.88 -13.79 -1.74
CA ALA A 18 15.16 -14.07 -0.33
C ALA A 18 16.66 -14.22 0.01
N PRO A 19 17.48 -14.97 -0.75
CA PRO A 19 18.93 -15.06 -0.46
C PRO A 19 19.66 -13.73 -0.58
N TYR A 20 19.24 -12.85 -1.46
CA TYR A 20 19.82 -11.51 -1.60
C TYR A 20 19.38 -10.58 -0.48
N LEU A 21 18.14 -10.75 0.00
CA LEU A 21 17.59 -9.95 1.08
C LEU A 21 18.23 -10.30 2.43
N SER A 22 18.66 -11.54 2.64
CA SER A 22 19.37 -12.00 3.84
C SER A 22 20.86 -11.60 3.86
N ASP A 23 21.42 -11.19 2.73
CA ASP A 23 22.82 -10.75 2.63
C ASP A 23 22.94 -9.28 3.06
N PRO A 24 23.61 -8.97 4.17
CA PRO A 24 23.73 -7.59 4.70
C PRO A 24 24.52 -6.64 3.80
N SER A 25 25.18 -7.14 2.75
CA SER A 25 25.84 -6.30 1.74
C SER A 25 24.83 -5.69 0.74
N ASN A 26 23.59 -6.16 0.72
CA ASN A 26 22.54 -5.69 -0.19
C ASN A 26 21.57 -4.73 0.52
N ALA A 27 21.07 -3.74 -0.23
CA ALA A 27 19.97 -2.90 0.18
C ALA A 27 18.92 -2.85 -0.94
N PHE A 28 17.67 -2.87 -0.55
CA PHE A 28 16.54 -2.81 -1.49
C PHE A 28 15.81 -1.48 -1.36
N VAL A 29 15.55 -0.82 -2.48
CA VAL A 29 14.76 0.41 -2.53
C VAL A 29 13.52 0.14 -3.37
N ILE A 30 12.35 0.32 -2.75
CA ILE A 30 11.05 0.17 -3.40
C ILE A 30 10.50 1.56 -3.69
N SER A 31 10.27 1.86 -4.96
CA SER A 31 9.61 3.10 -5.37
C SER A 31 8.10 2.88 -5.40
N SER A 32 7.36 3.69 -4.63
CA SER A 32 5.90 3.63 -4.57
C SER A 32 5.31 4.96 -4.10
N ASP A 33 4.20 5.33 -4.72
CA ASP A 33 3.24 6.29 -4.15
C ASP A 33 2.02 5.50 -3.65
N PHE A 34 1.23 6.10 -2.74
CA PHE A 34 -0.02 5.52 -2.25
C PHE A 34 -1.21 5.96 -3.10
N ALA A 35 -2.34 6.37 -2.53
CA ALA A 35 -3.53 6.68 -3.30
C ALA A 35 -3.28 7.74 -4.40
N HIS A 36 -3.60 7.40 -5.63
CA HIS A 36 -3.80 8.35 -6.71
C HIS A 36 -5.30 8.61 -6.81
N TRP A 37 -5.80 9.60 -6.08
CA TRP A 37 -7.22 9.85 -5.96
C TRP A 37 -7.70 10.95 -6.95
N GLY A 38 -8.87 10.73 -7.54
CA GLY A 38 -9.55 11.66 -8.42
C GLY A 38 -9.97 11.02 -9.74
N SER A 39 -10.93 11.64 -10.44
CA SER A 39 -11.49 11.13 -11.69
C SER A 39 -10.44 10.89 -12.79
N ARG A 40 -9.38 11.72 -12.85
CA ARG A 40 -8.26 11.53 -13.79
C ARG A 40 -7.48 10.24 -13.56
N PHE A 41 -7.50 9.72 -12.34
CA PHE A 41 -6.88 8.44 -11.97
C PHE A 41 -7.88 7.29 -11.97
N ARG A 42 -9.16 7.55 -12.24
CA ARG A 42 -10.26 6.57 -12.19
C ARG A 42 -10.42 5.92 -10.82
N TYR A 43 -10.04 6.61 -9.76
CA TYR A 43 -10.15 6.18 -8.38
C TYR A 43 -10.76 7.30 -7.54
N THR A 44 -12.00 7.11 -7.10
CA THR A 44 -12.77 8.10 -6.34
C THR A 44 -13.40 7.47 -5.10
N TYR A 45 -12.77 6.42 -4.61
CA TYR A 45 -13.21 5.69 -3.42
C TYR A 45 -13.32 6.63 -2.22
N TYR A 46 -14.43 6.54 -1.53
CA TYR A 46 -14.73 7.31 -0.34
C TYR A 46 -15.38 6.40 0.70
N ARG A 47 -14.88 6.44 1.91
CA ARG A 47 -15.41 5.70 3.05
C ARG A 47 -16.01 6.71 4.03
N PRO A 48 -17.35 6.73 4.20
CA PRO A 48 -18.01 7.56 5.20
C PRO A 48 -17.75 7.04 6.62
N SER A 49 -17.96 7.87 7.64
CA SER A 49 -17.88 7.44 9.05
C SER A 49 -18.94 6.40 9.41
N SER A 50 -20.01 6.32 8.64
CA SER A 50 -21.08 5.31 8.78
C SER A 50 -21.62 4.89 7.43
N GLY A 51 -21.93 3.62 7.27
CA GLY A 51 -22.42 3.05 6.00
C GLY A 51 -21.32 2.46 5.12
N SER A 52 -21.69 2.06 3.91
CA SER A 52 -20.78 1.42 2.97
C SER A 52 -19.93 2.45 2.22
N ALA A 53 -18.73 2.04 1.84
CA ALA A 53 -17.87 2.81 0.95
C ALA A 53 -18.53 2.98 -0.44
N VAL A 54 -18.25 4.12 -1.08
CA VAL A 54 -18.81 4.47 -2.39
C VAL A 54 -17.75 5.10 -3.28
N ASN A 55 -17.94 5.06 -4.59
CA ASN A 55 -17.17 5.87 -5.53
C ASN A 55 -17.91 7.19 -5.79
N LEU A 56 -17.24 8.30 -5.54
CA LEU A 56 -17.79 9.63 -5.80
C LEU A 56 -17.80 9.92 -7.31
N SER A 57 -18.84 10.57 -7.80
CA SER A 57 -18.99 10.97 -9.21
C SER A 57 -19.24 12.47 -9.33
N PRO A 58 -18.98 13.08 -10.49
CA PRO A 58 -19.32 14.47 -10.74
C PRO A 58 -20.83 14.71 -10.45
N GLY A 59 -21.12 15.75 -9.65
CA GLY A 59 -22.48 16.05 -9.20
C GLY A 59 -22.86 15.45 -7.84
N THR A 60 -22.06 14.54 -7.31
CA THR A 60 -22.23 14.07 -5.92
C THR A 60 -22.06 15.25 -4.96
N LYS A 61 -23.00 15.40 -4.01
CA LYS A 61 -22.83 16.36 -2.92
C LYS A 61 -21.54 16.02 -2.16
N VAL A 62 -20.67 17.00 -1.98
CA VAL A 62 -19.40 16.81 -1.30
C VAL A 62 -19.64 16.25 0.10
N PRO A 63 -19.10 15.05 0.41
CA PRO A 63 -19.20 14.49 1.76
C PRO A 63 -18.46 15.35 2.78
N LYS A 64 -18.99 15.40 4.00
CA LYS A 64 -18.39 16.18 5.09
C LYS A 64 -17.98 15.33 6.28
N ASP A 65 -18.39 14.10 6.32
CA ASP A 65 -18.13 13.18 7.43
C ASP A 65 -17.70 11.80 6.93
N PRO A 66 -16.37 11.60 6.88
CA PRO A 66 -15.28 12.58 7.01
C PRO A 66 -15.16 13.48 5.76
N ALA A 67 -14.30 14.51 5.79
CA ALA A 67 -13.88 15.21 4.57
C ALA A 67 -13.19 14.22 3.60
N ILE A 68 -13.25 14.48 2.27
CA ILE A 68 -12.74 13.55 1.25
C ILE A 68 -11.25 13.21 1.52
N HIS A 69 -10.43 14.23 1.78
CA HIS A 69 -9.00 14.02 2.04
C HIS A 69 -8.73 13.21 3.32
N GLU A 70 -9.61 13.26 4.32
CA GLU A 70 -9.48 12.42 5.52
C GLU A 70 -9.91 10.97 5.25
N SER A 71 -10.91 10.75 4.39
CA SER A 71 -11.24 9.41 3.91
C SER A 71 -10.08 8.79 3.12
N ILE A 72 -9.41 9.56 2.25
CA ILE A 72 -8.22 9.11 1.51
C ILE A 72 -7.12 8.69 2.50
N LYS A 73 -6.82 9.55 3.46
CA LYS A 73 -5.81 9.28 4.49
C LYS A 73 -6.12 8.01 5.28
N ALA A 74 -7.37 7.82 5.69
CA ALA A 74 -7.77 6.63 6.44
C ALA A 74 -7.52 5.33 5.66
N VAL A 75 -7.81 5.32 4.35
CA VAL A 75 -7.55 4.18 3.47
C VAL A 75 -6.06 3.95 3.27
N ASP A 76 -5.27 5.01 3.08
CA ASP A 76 -3.81 4.89 2.99
C ASP A 76 -3.20 4.32 4.28
N PHE A 77 -3.66 4.78 5.43
CA PHE A 77 -3.20 4.28 6.74
C PHE A 77 -3.60 2.82 6.97
N GLU A 78 -4.71 2.36 6.43
CA GLU A 78 -5.08 0.94 6.45
C GLU A 78 -4.10 0.10 5.62
N CYS A 79 -3.74 0.57 4.42
CA CYS A 79 -2.71 -0.06 3.59
C CYS A 79 -1.33 -0.04 4.27
N MET A 80 -0.94 1.09 4.88
CA MET A 80 0.29 1.20 5.67
C MET A 80 0.29 0.20 6.83
N GLY A 81 -0.82 0.08 7.56
CA GLY A 81 -0.98 -0.88 8.65
C GLY A 81 -0.87 -2.35 8.20
N ALA A 82 -1.29 -2.68 6.98
CA ALA A 82 -1.06 -4.00 6.39
C ALA A 82 0.45 -4.26 6.14
N CYS A 83 1.18 -3.26 5.64
CA CYS A 83 2.64 -3.34 5.51
C CYS A 83 3.34 -3.51 6.87
N GLU A 84 2.89 -2.79 7.90
CA GLU A 84 3.43 -2.88 9.26
C GLU A 84 3.19 -4.25 9.91
N LYS A 85 2.09 -4.93 9.57
CA LYS A 85 1.83 -6.31 9.99
C LYS A 85 2.78 -7.31 9.32
N GLY A 86 3.27 -6.99 8.12
CA GLY A 86 4.23 -7.80 7.38
C GLY A 86 3.66 -9.12 6.86
N SER A 87 2.39 -9.15 6.45
CA SER A 87 1.73 -10.31 5.84
C SER A 87 1.45 -10.03 4.35
N HIS A 88 1.98 -10.87 3.46
CA HIS A 88 1.73 -10.77 2.03
C HIS A 88 0.23 -10.92 1.69
N ASP A 89 -0.45 -11.91 2.29
CA ASP A 89 -1.88 -12.08 2.07
C ASP A 89 -2.69 -10.90 2.62
N GLY A 90 -2.38 -10.43 3.84
CA GLY A 90 -3.04 -9.26 4.40
C GLY A 90 -2.83 -7.98 3.60
N TRP A 91 -1.68 -7.85 2.90
CA TRP A 91 -1.44 -6.78 1.95
C TRP A 91 -2.36 -6.87 0.73
N LEU A 92 -2.49 -8.06 0.16
CA LEU A 92 -3.37 -8.28 -0.99
C LEU A 92 -4.83 -8.06 -0.64
N ASP A 93 -5.28 -8.54 0.53
CA ASP A 93 -6.65 -8.38 1.03
C ASP A 93 -7.04 -6.90 1.13
N VAL A 94 -6.21 -6.07 1.75
CA VAL A 94 -6.52 -4.63 1.89
C VAL A 94 -6.55 -3.90 0.55
N LEU A 95 -5.72 -4.31 -0.41
CA LEU A 95 -5.74 -3.75 -1.76
C LEU A 95 -7.00 -4.17 -2.54
N GLU A 96 -7.46 -5.40 -2.37
CA GLU A 96 -8.70 -5.89 -2.96
C GLU A 96 -9.92 -5.17 -2.37
N ASP A 97 -9.98 -5.03 -1.05
CA ASP A 97 -11.09 -4.41 -0.34
C ASP A 97 -11.23 -2.91 -0.64
N THR A 98 -10.11 -2.22 -0.79
CA THR A 98 -10.12 -0.76 -0.96
C THR A 98 -9.95 -0.32 -2.41
N GLY A 99 -9.42 -1.18 -3.27
CA GLY A 99 -8.99 -0.81 -4.62
C GLY A 99 -7.92 0.28 -4.64
N ASN A 100 -7.18 0.50 -3.52
CA ASN A 100 -6.20 1.57 -3.42
C ASN A 100 -5.14 1.46 -4.52
N THR A 101 -4.84 2.59 -5.15
CA THR A 101 -4.01 2.69 -6.36
C THR A 101 -2.52 2.80 -6.05
N VAL A 102 -2.05 2.08 -5.04
CA VAL A 102 -0.62 2.02 -4.67
C VAL A 102 0.20 1.55 -5.86
N CYS A 103 1.03 2.44 -6.44
CA CYS A 103 1.74 2.13 -7.68
C CYS A 103 2.83 1.07 -7.49
N GLY A 104 3.46 1.01 -6.33
CA GLY A 104 4.44 0.00 -5.92
C GLY A 104 3.85 -1.26 -5.27
N ARG A 105 2.55 -1.51 -5.40
CA ARG A 105 1.88 -2.64 -4.72
C ARG A 105 2.54 -4.00 -4.97
N HIS A 106 2.97 -4.27 -6.20
CA HIS A 106 3.60 -5.53 -6.57
C HIS A 106 5.03 -5.68 -6.04
N PRO A 107 5.94 -4.69 -6.17
CA PRO A 107 7.25 -4.79 -5.53
C PRO A 107 7.18 -4.84 -3.99
N ILE A 108 6.22 -4.17 -3.36
CA ILE A 108 5.95 -4.32 -1.92
C ILE A 108 5.55 -5.77 -1.63
N GLY A 109 4.60 -6.34 -2.37
CA GLY A 109 4.17 -7.73 -2.22
C GLY A 109 5.30 -8.72 -2.41
N VAL A 110 6.16 -8.54 -3.42
CA VAL A 110 7.35 -9.38 -3.64
C VAL A 110 8.30 -9.34 -2.44
N MET A 111 8.55 -8.17 -1.86
CA MET A 111 9.42 -8.06 -0.69
C MET A 111 8.81 -8.70 0.55
N MET A 112 7.50 -8.55 0.77
CA MET A 112 6.79 -9.25 1.86
C MET A 112 6.88 -10.76 1.70
N ALA A 113 6.67 -11.28 0.49
CA ALA A 113 6.82 -12.69 0.19
C ALA A 113 8.27 -13.20 0.38
N ALA A 114 9.29 -12.37 0.08
CA ALA A 114 10.69 -12.72 0.35
C ALA A 114 10.98 -12.83 1.85
N VAL A 115 10.44 -11.92 2.66
CA VAL A 115 10.56 -11.98 4.11
C VAL A 115 9.83 -13.19 4.70
N GLU A 116 8.64 -13.51 4.21
CA GLU A 116 7.91 -14.72 4.62
C GLU A 116 8.71 -15.99 4.31
N GLU A 117 9.37 -16.05 3.15
CA GLU A 117 10.25 -17.15 2.78
C GLU A 117 11.43 -17.30 3.75
N LEU A 118 12.12 -16.20 4.09
CA LEU A 118 13.21 -16.20 5.08
C LEU A 118 12.74 -16.65 6.47
N LYS A 119 11.54 -16.24 6.89
CA LYS A 119 10.94 -16.69 8.14
C LYS A 119 10.66 -18.20 8.12
N ALA A 120 10.12 -18.71 7.01
CA ALA A 120 9.85 -20.15 6.84
C ALA A 120 11.12 -20.97 6.86
N GLN A 121 12.26 -20.42 6.41
CA GLN A 121 13.58 -21.04 6.45
C GLN A 121 14.30 -20.87 7.81
N GLY A 122 13.71 -20.16 8.77
CA GLY A 122 14.34 -19.86 10.07
C GLY A 122 15.48 -18.86 9.99
N GLN A 123 15.61 -18.11 8.88
CA GLN A 123 16.67 -17.13 8.63
C GLN A 123 16.27 -15.70 9.05
N ALA A 124 15.00 -15.47 9.37
CA ALA A 124 14.49 -14.19 9.83
C ALA A 124 13.55 -14.36 11.02
N GLY A 125 13.62 -13.43 11.98
CA GLY A 125 12.78 -13.43 13.17
C GLY A 125 11.33 -12.97 12.88
N ALA A 126 10.44 -13.18 13.85
CA ALA A 126 9.02 -12.80 13.71
C ALA A 126 8.78 -11.30 13.41
N ASN A 127 9.69 -10.43 13.85
CA ASN A 127 9.59 -8.99 13.64
C ASN A 127 10.39 -8.49 12.42
N SER A 128 11.15 -9.36 11.76
CA SER A 128 11.91 -8.99 10.54
C SER A 128 10.95 -8.59 9.42
N GLY A 129 11.36 -7.61 8.62
CA GLY A 129 10.67 -7.17 7.43
C GLY A 129 9.35 -6.46 7.65
N LYS A 130 9.02 -6.07 8.89
CA LYS A 130 7.88 -5.22 9.17
C LYS A 130 8.24 -3.77 8.81
N PHE A 131 7.42 -3.18 7.94
CA PHE A 131 7.62 -1.78 7.57
C PHE A 131 7.33 -0.87 8.75
N GLN A 132 8.14 0.19 8.88
CA GLN A 132 7.94 1.27 9.82
C GLN A 132 7.81 2.57 9.02
N PHE A 133 6.62 3.17 9.06
CA PHE A 133 6.38 4.43 8.36
C PHE A 133 6.84 5.61 9.20
N VAL A 134 7.63 6.49 8.58
CA VAL A 134 8.22 7.66 9.22
C VAL A 134 7.58 8.97 8.79
N ARG A 135 6.94 8.99 7.61
CA ARG A 135 6.26 10.18 7.09
C ARG A 135 5.15 9.82 6.13
N TYR A 136 4.07 10.60 6.16
CA TYR A 136 2.98 10.59 5.21
C TYR A 136 2.65 12.01 4.80
N GLU A 137 2.52 12.27 3.49
CA GLU A 137 2.18 13.55 2.91
C GLU A 137 1.23 13.39 1.72
N ARG A 138 0.62 14.47 1.30
CA ARG A 138 -0.27 14.51 0.13
C ARG A 138 0.14 15.67 -0.79
N SER A 139 -0.04 15.51 -2.10
CA SER A 139 0.23 16.58 -3.05
C SER A 139 -0.74 17.76 -2.91
N SER A 140 -1.98 17.50 -2.44
CA SER A 140 -3.00 18.50 -2.17
C SER A 140 -4.11 17.94 -1.29
N GLU A 141 -4.86 18.81 -0.62
CA GLU A 141 -6.11 18.45 0.04
C GLU A 141 -7.25 18.39 -0.98
N VAL A 142 -7.94 17.24 -1.01
CA VAL A 142 -9.12 17.05 -1.86
C VAL A 142 -10.34 17.53 -1.08
N VAL A 143 -10.94 18.62 -1.53
CA VAL A 143 -12.15 19.21 -0.93
C VAL A 143 -13.36 19.10 -1.84
N SER A 144 -13.15 18.75 -3.10
CA SER A 144 -14.19 18.61 -4.13
C SER A 144 -13.97 17.31 -4.92
N VAL A 145 -15.05 16.74 -5.46
CA VAL A 145 -14.98 15.56 -6.36
C VAL A 145 -14.26 15.85 -7.69
N LYS A 146 -13.99 17.12 -7.99
CA LYS A 146 -13.22 17.55 -9.17
C LYS A 146 -11.72 17.61 -8.91
N ASP A 147 -11.31 17.59 -7.64
CA ASP A 147 -9.91 17.66 -7.25
C ASP A 147 -9.22 16.30 -7.44
N SER A 148 -7.93 16.31 -7.33
CA SER A 148 -7.12 15.09 -7.34
C SER A 148 -5.90 15.26 -6.44
N SER A 149 -5.43 14.16 -5.89
CA SER A 149 -4.25 14.13 -5.03
C SER A 149 -3.48 12.83 -5.24
N VAL A 150 -2.18 12.87 -4.96
CA VAL A 150 -1.33 11.70 -4.81
C VAL A 150 -0.81 11.69 -3.37
N SER A 151 -0.86 10.54 -2.72
CA SER A 151 -0.33 10.36 -1.37
C SER A 151 1.08 9.78 -1.41
N TYR A 152 1.93 10.27 -0.55
CA TYR A 152 3.33 9.87 -0.42
C TYR A 152 3.59 9.32 0.97
N ALA A 153 4.33 8.23 1.05
CA ALA A 153 4.75 7.67 2.33
C ALA A 153 6.23 7.27 2.27
N SER A 154 6.93 7.46 3.36
CA SER A 154 8.31 7.00 3.53
C SER A 154 8.35 5.97 4.65
N ALA A 155 8.96 4.82 4.37
CA ALA A 155 9.07 3.72 5.32
C ALA A 155 10.41 3.00 5.16
N PHE A 156 10.77 2.23 6.17
CA PHE A 156 11.86 1.27 6.11
C PHE A 156 11.47 -0.03 6.79
N ALA A 157 12.17 -1.10 6.47
CA ALA A 157 12.09 -2.37 7.16
C ALA A 157 13.51 -2.94 7.34
N VAL A 158 13.71 -3.73 8.39
CA VAL A 158 14.97 -4.44 8.67
C VAL A 158 14.69 -5.93 8.64
N VAL A 159 15.57 -6.69 8.01
CA VAL A 159 15.45 -8.15 7.87
C VAL A 159 16.56 -8.84 8.66
#